data_717bd5026fc484632047eb935c6d98ce
#
_entry.id   717bd5026fc484632047eb935c6d98ce
#
_cell.length_a   1.000
_cell.length_b   1.000
_cell.length_c   1.000
_cell.angle_alpha   90.00
_cell.angle_beta   90.00
_cell.angle_gamma   90.00
#
_symmetry.space_group_name_H-M   'P 1'
#
loop_
_entity.id
_entity.type
_entity.pdbx_description
1 polymer ?
#
loop_
_entity_poly.entity_id
_entity_poly.type
_entity_poly.pdbx_seq_one_letter_code
_entity_poly.pdbx_strand_id
1 'polypeptide(L)'
;MAKIKFVFFIILTSLMLLTACQSVSKRIDEKTMQEEKELSKWLNKPESELKIVYGQPDRIEFLETRNRYYIYSSKKYNITCVRKFEVNPNNMIIGFTSKNCF
;
A
#
# COMPACT_ATOMS: atom_id res chain seq x y z
N MET A 1 -28.41 8.39 43.10
CA MET A 1 -28.16 7.05 42.53
C MET A 1 -28.47 6.98 41.04
N ALA A 2 -29.55 7.61 40.53
CA ALA A 2 -29.86 7.59 39.08
C ALA A 2 -28.79 8.29 38.20
N LYS A 3 -28.08 9.31 38.71
CA LYS A 3 -27.03 10.03 37.97
C LYS A 3 -25.78 9.21 37.76
N ILE A 4 -25.41 8.32 38.67
CA ILE A 4 -24.21 7.46 38.56
C ILE A 4 -24.43 6.37 37.53
N LYS A 5 -25.62 5.78 37.43
CA LYS A 5 -25.97 4.79 36.42
C LYS A 5 -25.97 5.38 35.00
N PHE A 6 -26.39 6.61 34.86
CA PHE A 6 -26.44 7.35 33.59
C PHE A 6 -25.03 7.67 33.09
N VAL A 7 -24.16 8.16 33.97
CA VAL A 7 -22.76 8.43 33.65
C VAL A 7 -22.01 7.15 33.28
N PHE A 8 -22.26 6.05 33.98
CA PHE A 8 -21.66 4.75 33.69
C PHE A 8 -22.09 4.22 32.30
N PHE A 9 -23.33 4.43 31.91
CA PHE A 9 -23.85 4.05 30.61
C PHE A 9 -23.22 4.84 29.47
N ILE A 10 -22.97 6.15 29.66
CA ILE A 10 -22.32 7.01 28.67
C ILE A 10 -20.86 6.61 28.48
N ILE A 11 -20.15 6.28 29.55
CA ILE A 11 -18.75 5.81 29.50
C ILE A 11 -18.67 4.47 28.75
N LEU A 12 -19.59 3.56 28.96
CA LEU A 12 -19.64 2.26 28.32
C LEU A 12 -19.88 2.38 26.81
N THR A 13 -20.77 3.25 26.37
CA THR A 13 -21.05 3.49 24.94
C THR A 13 -19.87 4.18 24.25
N SER A 14 -19.14 5.05 24.93
CA SER A 14 -17.93 5.70 24.42
C SER A 14 -16.80 4.69 24.18
N LEU A 15 -16.64 3.71 25.06
CA LEU A 15 -15.63 2.65 24.90
C LEU A 15 -15.91 1.74 23.67
N MET A 16 -17.17 1.46 23.38
CA MET A 16 -17.55 0.64 22.23
C MET A 16 -17.25 1.31 20.88
N LEU A 17 -17.36 2.64 20.80
CA LEU A 17 -17.04 3.40 19.60
C LEU A 17 -15.54 3.39 19.27
N LEU A 18 -14.68 3.38 20.28
CA LEU A 18 -13.22 3.33 20.11
C LEU A 18 -12.73 1.99 19.54
N THR A 19 -13.35 0.87 19.91
CA THR A 19 -12.98 -0.45 19.41
C THR A 19 -13.33 -0.65 17.93
N ALA A 20 -14.41 -0.03 17.44
CA ALA A 20 -14.79 -0.09 16.01
C ALA A 20 -13.77 0.59 15.10
N CYS A 21 -13.19 1.72 15.52
CA CYS A 21 -12.16 2.43 14.75
C CYS A 21 -10.85 1.64 14.65
N GLN A 22 -10.46 0.93 15.70
CA GLN A 22 -9.23 0.13 15.71
C GLN A 22 -9.30 -1.07 14.76
N SER A 23 -10.46 -1.71 14.62
CA SER A 23 -10.59 -2.87 13.72
C SER A 23 -10.49 -2.50 12.25
N VAL A 24 -10.92 -1.31 11.84
CA VAL A 24 -10.80 -0.84 10.45
C VAL A 24 -9.35 -0.50 10.10
N SER A 25 -8.62 0.21 10.97
CA SER A 25 -7.21 0.53 10.72
C SER A 25 -6.34 -0.73 10.68
N LYS A 26 -6.63 -1.74 11.50
CA LYS A 26 -5.92 -3.02 11.50
C LYS A 26 -6.07 -3.77 10.17
N ARG A 27 -7.25 -3.76 9.54
CA ARG A 27 -7.48 -4.38 8.23
C ARG A 27 -6.71 -3.68 7.11
N ILE A 28 -6.61 -2.35 7.14
CA ILE A 28 -5.84 -1.57 6.18
C ILE A 28 -4.35 -1.88 6.32
N ASP A 29 -3.83 -1.95 7.55
CA ASP A 29 -2.44 -2.30 7.82
C ASP A 29 -2.08 -3.70 7.32
N GLU A 30 -2.95 -4.69 7.53
CA GLU A 30 -2.75 -6.05 7.04
C GLU A 30 -2.67 -6.11 5.51
N LYS A 31 -3.55 -5.40 4.80
CA LYS A 31 -3.53 -5.33 3.34
C LYS A 31 -2.28 -4.63 2.82
N THR A 32 -1.84 -3.57 3.47
CA THR A 32 -0.61 -2.86 3.13
C THR A 32 0.61 -3.77 3.30
N MET A 33 0.67 -4.53 4.37
CA MET A 33 1.74 -5.50 4.61
C MET A 33 1.76 -6.62 3.57
N GLN A 34 0.60 -7.11 3.13
CA GLN A 34 0.50 -8.09 2.06
C GLN A 34 0.99 -7.53 0.73
N GLU A 35 0.64 -6.29 0.41
CA GLU A 35 1.09 -5.61 -0.81
C GLU A 35 2.62 -5.47 -0.81
N GLU A 36 3.22 -5.02 0.28
CA GLU A 36 4.67 -4.91 0.41
C GLU A 36 5.36 -6.26 0.26
N LYS A 37 4.79 -7.31 0.86
CA LYS A 37 5.31 -8.67 0.74
C LYS A 37 5.26 -9.17 -0.70
N GLU A 38 4.17 -8.92 -1.42
CA GLU A 38 4.05 -9.29 -2.83
C GLU A 38 5.05 -8.55 -3.72
N LEU A 39 5.24 -7.24 -3.47
CA LEU A 39 6.18 -6.44 -4.25
C LEU A 39 7.64 -6.75 -3.92
N SER A 40 7.93 -7.15 -2.68
CA SER A 40 9.30 -7.49 -2.28
C SER A 40 9.88 -8.70 -3.03
N LYS A 41 9.03 -9.54 -3.58
CA LYS A 41 9.45 -10.68 -4.40
C LYS A 41 10.13 -10.25 -5.69
N TRP A 42 9.91 -9.01 -6.13
CA TRP A 42 10.50 -8.47 -7.35
C TRP A 42 11.92 -7.94 -7.17
N LEU A 43 12.36 -7.74 -5.92
CA LEU A 43 13.70 -7.27 -5.64
C LEU A 43 14.74 -8.26 -6.18
N ASN A 44 15.78 -7.73 -6.85
CA ASN A 44 16.85 -8.50 -7.48
C ASN A 44 16.40 -9.36 -8.67
N LYS A 45 15.23 -9.09 -9.23
CA LYS A 45 14.77 -9.74 -10.45
C LYS A 45 14.97 -8.81 -11.66
N PRO A 46 15.16 -9.37 -12.88
CA PRO A 46 15.29 -8.54 -14.06
C PRO A 46 13.95 -7.88 -14.43
N GLU A 47 14.03 -6.69 -15.05
CA GLU A 47 12.85 -5.95 -15.49
C GLU A 47 12.00 -6.71 -16.50
N SER A 48 12.60 -7.60 -17.27
CA SER A 48 11.89 -8.41 -18.25
C SER A 48 10.82 -9.30 -17.61
N GLU A 49 11.08 -9.83 -16.42
CA GLU A 49 10.09 -10.61 -15.67
C GLU A 49 8.93 -9.75 -15.19
N LEU A 50 9.22 -8.52 -14.77
CA LEU A 50 8.20 -7.57 -14.35
C LEU A 50 7.25 -7.24 -15.51
N LYS A 51 7.79 -7.03 -16.72
CA LYS A 51 6.99 -6.73 -17.91
C LYS A 51 6.12 -7.91 -18.35
N ILE A 52 6.53 -9.13 -18.08
CA ILE A 52 5.71 -10.32 -18.37
C ILE A 52 4.45 -10.33 -17.49
N VAL A 53 4.57 -9.98 -16.23
CA VAL A 53 3.47 -10.02 -15.27
C VAL A 53 2.59 -8.77 -15.33
N TYR A 54 3.20 -7.59 -15.33
CA TYR A 54 2.49 -6.30 -15.28
C TYR A 54 2.28 -5.66 -16.65
N GLY A 55 2.96 -6.14 -17.68
CA GLY A 55 2.95 -5.52 -18.99
C GLY A 55 3.88 -4.32 -19.09
N GLN A 56 3.69 -3.50 -20.11
CA GLN A 56 4.44 -2.26 -20.25
C GLN A 56 4.04 -1.26 -19.18
N PRO A 57 4.98 -0.51 -18.59
CA PRO A 57 4.65 0.51 -17.62
C PRO A 57 3.84 1.64 -18.26
N ASP A 58 2.95 2.26 -17.50
CA ASP A 58 2.20 3.42 -17.95
C ASP A 58 3.10 4.62 -18.19
N ARG A 59 4.17 4.72 -17.39
CA ARG A 59 5.15 5.80 -17.49
C ARG A 59 6.52 5.32 -16.99
N ILE A 60 7.58 5.86 -17.57
CA ILE A 60 8.96 5.64 -17.13
C ILE A 60 9.54 6.99 -16.75
N GLU A 61 10.04 7.12 -15.53
CA GLU A 61 10.77 8.32 -15.07
C GLU A 61 12.26 8.00 -14.96
N PHE A 62 13.08 8.81 -15.63
CA PHE A 62 14.53 8.68 -15.57
C PHE A 62 15.09 9.54 -14.45
N LEU A 63 15.95 8.95 -13.62
CA LEU A 63 16.61 9.63 -12.50
C LEU A 63 18.01 10.06 -12.88
N GLU A 64 18.54 11.07 -12.15
CA GLU A 64 19.93 11.54 -12.34
C GLU A 64 20.96 10.46 -12.02
N THR A 65 20.62 9.51 -11.16
CA THR A 65 21.47 8.36 -10.77
C THR A 65 21.63 7.30 -11.86
N ARG A 66 21.02 7.48 -13.03
CA ARG A 66 20.89 6.52 -14.12
C ARG A 66 19.90 5.39 -13.84
N ASN A 67 19.30 5.34 -12.67
CA ASN A 67 18.18 4.46 -12.38
C ASN A 67 16.91 5.03 -13.02
N ARG A 68 15.90 4.21 -13.13
CA ARG A 68 14.60 4.64 -13.66
C ARG A 68 13.48 4.02 -12.87
N TYR A 69 12.35 4.70 -12.79
CA TYR A 69 11.11 4.16 -12.23
C TYR A 69 10.20 3.66 -13.33
N TYR A 70 9.74 2.43 -13.19
CA TYR A 70 8.62 1.90 -13.95
C TYR A 70 7.36 2.13 -13.12
N ILE A 71 6.41 2.89 -13.68
CA ILE A 71 5.23 3.33 -12.96
C ILE A 71 4.00 2.66 -13.56
N TYR A 72 3.27 1.95 -12.69
CA TYR A 72 2.03 1.27 -13.02
C TYR A 72 0.91 1.86 -12.20
N SER A 73 -0.16 2.29 -12.86
CA SER A 73 -1.33 2.88 -12.22
C SER A 73 -2.56 2.02 -12.49
N SER A 74 -3.37 1.81 -11.48
CA SER A 74 -4.67 1.15 -11.62
C SER A 74 -5.69 1.87 -10.76
N LYS A 75 -6.95 1.87 -11.23
CA LYS A 75 -8.02 2.60 -10.56
C LYS A 75 -9.06 1.61 -10.04
N LYS A 76 -9.38 1.72 -8.76
CA LYS A 76 -10.40 0.90 -8.12
C LYS A 76 -11.19 1.78 -7.16
N TYR A 77 -12.53 1.81 -7.30
CA TYR A 77 -13.42 2.62 -6.46
C TYR A 77 -13.02 4.11 -6.38
N ASN A 78 -12.65 4.72 -7.51
CA ASN A 78 -12.18 6.10 -7.61
C ASN A 78 -10.85 6.37 -6.87
N ILE A 79 -10.17 5.33 -6.39
CA ILE A 79 -8.84 5.42 -5.78
C ILE A 79 -7.82 4.94 -6.80
N THR A 80 -6.79 5.75 -7.03
CA THR A 80 -5.70 5.39 -7.93
C THR A 80 -4.59 4.71 -7.15
N CYS A 81 -4.35 3.43 -7.43
CA CYS A 81 -3.20 2.70 -6.94
C CYS A 81 -2.01 2.97 -7.85
N VAL A 82 -0.89 3.38 -7.28
CA VAL A 82 0.34 3.64 -8.02
C VAL A 82 1.44 2.75 -7.47
N ARG A 83 2.02 1.92 -8.32
CA ARG A 83 3.18 1.08 -8.02
C ARG A 83 4.37 1.59 -8.82
N LYS A 84 5.49 1.82 -8.14
CA LYS A 84 6.75 2.24 -8.77
C LYS A 84 7.82 1.20 -8.47
N PHE A 85 8.51 0.76 -9.51
CA PHE A 85 9.66 -0.13 -9.37
C PHE A 85 10.90 0.60 -9.83
N GLU A 86 11.91 0.68 -8.96
CA GLU A 86 13.18 1.28 -9.31
C GLU A 86 14.07 0.23 -9.97
N VAL A 87 14.55 0.56 -11.16
CA VAL A 87 15.39 -0.33 -11.99
C VAL A 87 16.74 0.32 -12.18
N ASN A 88 17.81 -0.42 -11.93
CA ASN A 88 19.17 0.07 -12.11
C ASN A 88 19.64 -0.03 -13.57
N PRO A 89 20.81 0.53 -13.93
CA PRO A 89 21.33 0.44 -15.29
C PRO A 89 21.57 -0.98 -15.81
N ASN A 90 21.69 -1.96 -14.91
CA ASN A 90 21.82 -3.36 -15.27
C ASN A 90 20.47 -4.06 -15.50
N ASN A 91 19.40 -3.29 -15.54
CA ASN A 91 18.02 -3.77 -15.74
C ASN A 91 17.51 -4.69 -14.62
N MET A 92 18.01 -4.48 -13.40
CA MET A 92 17.58 -5.21 -12.21
C MET A 92 16.71 -4.32 -11.33
N ILE A 93 15.67 -4.89 -10.74
CA ILE A 93 14.78 -4.19 -9.82
C ILE A 93 15.45 -4.10 -8.46
N ILE A 94 15.67 -2.87 -7.95
CA ILE A 94 16.37 -2.61 -6.70
C ILE A 94 15.49 -1.99 -5.62
N GLY A 95 14.28 -1.57 -5.95
CA GLY A 95 13.37 -0.97 -5.00
C GLY A 95 11.95 -0.93 -5.53
N PHE A 96 11.02 -0.68 -4.63
CA PHE A 96 9.62 -0.50 -5.00
C PHE A 96 8.93 0.44 -4.01
N THR A 97 7.87 1.08 -4.48
CA THR A 97 6.92 1.81 -3.62
C THR A 97 5.51 1.54 -4.12
N SER A 98 4.55 1.52 -3.22
CA SER A 98 3.14 1.45 -3.58
C SER A 98 2.35 2.47 -2.79
N LYS A 99 1.36 3.08 -3.43
CA LYS A 99 0.50 4.09 -2.82
C LYS A 99 -0.95 3.79 -3.17
N ASN A 100 -1.80 3.73 -2.15
CA ASN A 100 -3.25 3.46 -2.28
C ASN A 100 -3.54 2.11 -2.96
N CYS A 101 -2.72 1.11 -2.71
CA CYS A 101 -2.89 -0.25 -3.23
C CYS A 101 -3.34 -1.19 -2.10
N PHE A 102 -4.63 -1.47 -2.05
CA PHE A 102 -5.19 -2.40 -1.06
C PHE A 102 -6.02 -3.48 -1.73
#